data_d225c6730a120e92cc4344cd6b6f3c6b
#
_entry.id   d225c6730a120e92cc4344cd6b6f3c6b
#
_cell.length_a   1.000
_cell.length_b   1.000
_cell.length_c   1.000
_cell.angle_alpha   90.00
_cell.angle_beta   90.00
_cell.angle_gamma   90.00
#
_symmetry.space_group_name_H-M   'P 1'
#
loop_
_entity.id
_entity.type
_entity.pdbx_description
1 polymer ?
#
loop_
_entity_poly.entity_id
_entity_poly.type
_entity_poly.pdbx_seq_one_letter_code
_entity_poly.pdbx_strand_id
1 'polypeptide(L)'
;MLAAYAVTADLEKPLNALEVGEIDPPAVPTDWVTVQVKAAALNHHDVWSLRGVGLPAERLPMILGCDAAGVTEDGREVVVYAVINDPGYAGEDETLDPRRSLLSERYPGTLAELVRAPARNLVDKPTGLSFAEAACLPTAWLTAYRALFTSGALRPGDSVLVQGAGGGVSTAAIMIGRATGLRVWVTSRSPERVERAVALGAHRGFAAGERLPEKVDAVVDSVGAATWSHSINSLRPGGRLVTVGTTSGADLRSAELTKIFFKPLQVIGSTMGTRSELEAVLHLVANTGIRPIIDRVLPLADAADGLAAMASGDLFGKLVLDP
;
A
#
# COMPACT_ATOMS: atom_id res chain seq x y z
N MET A 1 -25.51 -7.78 -4.05
CA MET A 1 -24.32 -7.48 -4.86
C MET A 1 -23.20 -8.44 -4.48
N LEU A 2 -22.39 -8.85 -5.44
CA LEU A 2 -21.22 -9.69 -5.18
C LEU A 2 -20.16 -8.90 -4.39
N ALA A 3 -19.59 -9.53 -3.35
CA ALA A 3 -18.52 -8.96 -2.54
C ALA A 3 -17.62 -10.03 -1.91
N ALA A 4 -16.41 -9.64 -1.53
CA ALA A 4 -15.52 -10.41 -0.66
C ALA A 4 -15.47 -9.74 0.72
N TYR A 5 -15.87 -10.46 1.76
CA TYR A 5 -16.07 -9.89 3.09
C TYR A 5 -15.61 -10.82 4.21
N ALA A 6 -15.19 -10.22 5.32
CA ALA A 6 -14.85 -10.94 6.54
C ALA A 6 -16.11 -11.23 7.35
N VAL A 7 -16.30 -12.48 7.77
CA VAL A 7 -17.41 -12.92 8.64
C VAL A 7 -16.96 -13.18 10.08
N THR A 8 -15.67 -13.39 10.28
CA THR A 8 -15.03 -13.61 11.57
C THR A 8 -13.59 -13.12 11.48
N ALA A 9 -12.76 -13.45 12.47
CA ALA A 9 -11.31 -13.25 12.43
C ALA A 9 -10.59 -14.56 12.79
N ASP A 10 -9.53 -14.88 12.05
CA ASP A 10 -8.68 -16.05 12.31
C ASP A 10 -7.21 -15.66 12.15
N LEU A 11 -6.51 -15.58 13.29
CA LEU A 11 -5.12 -15.13 13.34
C LEU A 11 -4.17 -16.09 12.59
N GLU A 12 -4.43 -17.39 12.66
CA GLU A 12 -3.55 -18.43 12.10
C GLU A 12 -3.92 -18.75 10.65
N LYS A 13 -5.20 -18.81 10.34
CA LYS A 13 -5.73 -19.20 9.02
C LYS A 13 -6.70 -18.13 8.50
N PRO A 14 -6.20 -16.95 8.13
CA PRO A 14 -7.04 -15.79 7.83
C PRO A 14 -8.08 -16.05 6.73
N LEU A 15 -7.81 -16.92 5.78
CA LEU A 15 -8.76 -17.26 4.71
C LEU A 15 -10.02 -18.01 5.21
N ASN A 16 -9.99 -18.61 6.41
CA ASN A 16 -11.20 -19.18 7.02
C ASN A 16 -12.21 -18.10 7.42
N ALA A 17 -11.77 -16.87 7.57
CA ALA A 17 -12.59 -15.72 7.94
C ALA A 17 -13.25 -15.04 6.73
N LEU A 18 -12.89 -15.44 5.50
CA LEU A 18 -13.35 -14.85 4.25
C LEU A 18 -14.60 -15.56 3.73
N GLU A 19 -15.56 -14.79 3.29
CA GLU A 19 -16.63 -15.23 2.39
C GLU A 19 -16.62 -14.39 1.10
N VAL A 20 -16.95 -15.03 -0.02
CA VAL A 20 -17.17 -14.38 -1.32
C VAL A 20 -18.56 -14.77 -1.78
N GLY A 21 -19.45 -13.80 -1.94
CA GLY A 21 -20.85 -14.09 -2.26
C GLY A 21 -21.72 -12.83 -2.28
N GLU A 22 -23.01 -13.06 -2.43
CA GLU A 22 -24.02 -12.00 -2.42
C GLU A 22 -24.22 -11.43 -1.01
N ILE A 23 -24.16 -10.10 -0.91
CA ILE A 23 -24.45 -9.35 0.30
C ILE A 23 -25.35 -8.14 -0.03
N ASP A 24 -26.20 -7.74 0.87
CA ASP A 24 -26.98 -6.51 0.73
C ASP A 24 -26.04 -5.30 0.69
N PRO A 25 -26.35 -4.29 -0.15
CA PRO A 25 -25.56 -3.05 -0.14
C PRO A 25 -25.55 -2.44 1.27
N PRO A 26 -24.36 -2.15 1.81
CA PRO A 26 -24.23 -1.70 3.18
C PRO A 26 -24.83 -0.30 3.38
N ALA A 27 -25.41 -0.08 4.57
CA ALA A 27 -25.85 1.23 4.99
C ALA A 27 -24.64 2.14 5.25
N VAL A 28 -24.62 3.29 4.61
CA VAL A 28 -23.61 4.35 4.78
C VAL A 28 -24.32 5.70 4.89
N PRO A 29 -23.62 6.78 5.32
CA PRO A 29 -24.19 8.13 5.31
C PRO A 29 -24.81 8.48 3.95
N THR A 30 -25.96 9.13 3.96
CA THR A 30 -26.76 9.39 2.74
C THR A 30 -26.13 10.41 1.79
N ASP A 31 -25.17 11.18 2.27
CA ASP A 31 -24.38 12.16 1.49
C ASP A 31 -23.15 11.54 0.80
N TRP A 32 -22.95 10.24 0.96
CA TRP A 32 -21.85 9.54 0.28
C TRP A 32 -22.23 9.20 -1.16
N VAL A 33 -21.22 9.29 -2.03
CA VAL A 33 -21.34 8.99 -3.46
C VAL A 33 -21.15 7.49 -3.69
N THR A 34 -22.02 6.91 -4.50
CA THR A 34 -21.89 5.53 -4.99
C THR A 34 -20.94 5.50 -6.18
N VAL A 35 -20.01 4.57 -6.17
CA VAL A 35 -19.09 4.28 -7.27
C VAL A 35 -19.31 2.84 -7.70
N GLN A 36 -19.64 2.62 -8.97
CA GLN A 36 -19.57 1.31 -9.61
C GLN A 36 -18.10 0.94 -9.77
N VAL A 37 -17.64 -0.04 -9.04
CA VAL A 37 -16.26 -0.52 -9.10
C VAL A 37 -16.01 -1.17 -10.46
N LYS A 38 -14.93 -0.76 -11.10
CA LYS A 38 -14.43 -1.33 -12.36
C LYS A 38 -13.13 -2.09 -12.18
N ALA A 39 -12.45 -1.84 -11.08
CA ALA A 39 -11.30 -2.61 -10.61
C ALA A 39 -11.06 -2.31 -9.14
N ALA A 40 -10.73 -3.32 -8.36
CA ALA A 40 -10.26 -3.22 -6.98
C ALA A 40 -8.91 -3.91 -6.84
N ALA A 41 -7.99 -3.38 -6.02
CA ALA A 41 -6.67 -3.98 -5.88
C ALA A 41 -6.41 -4.44 -4.45
N LEU A 42 -5.91 -5.67 -4.31
CA LEU A 42 -5.63 -6.29 -3.03
C LEU A 42 -4.42 -5.66 -2.33
N ASN A 43 -4.47 -5.64 -1.01
CA ASN A 43 -3.42 -5.17 -0.12
C ASN A 43 -3.20 -6.14 1.05
N HIS A 44 -2.01 -6.13 1.64
CA HIS A 44 -1.75 -6.89 2.88
C HIS A 44 -2.69 -6.50 4.03
N HIS A 45 -3.25 -5.28 3.97
CA HIS A 45 -4.29 -4.82 4.88
C HIS A 45 -5.49 -5.77 4.91
N ASP A 46 -5.92 -6.30 3.76
CA ASP A 46 -7.05 -7.22 3.66
C ASP A 46 -6.78 -8.53 4.42
N VAL A 47 -5.54 -9.05 4.31
CA VAL A 47 -5.10 -10.23 5.09
C VAL A 47 -5.02 -9.92 6.59
N TRP A 48 -4.58 -8.71 6.96
CA TRP A 48 -4.56 -8.29 8.37
C TRP A 48 -5.96 -8.13 8.94
N SER A 49 -6.92 -7.61 8.18
CA SER A 49 -8.33 -7.51 8.57
C SER A 49 -8.94 -8.89 8.83
N LEU A 50 -8.64 -9.88 7.98
CA LEU A 50 -9.04 -11.29 8.19
C LEU A 50 -8.40 -11.91 9.44
N ARG A 51 -7.25 -11.39 9.90
CA ARG A 51 -6.63 -11.76 11.19
C ARG A 51 -7.20 -11.02 12.38
N GLY A 52 -8.15 -10.09 12.19
CA GLY A 52 -8.74 -9.26 13.22
C GLY A 52 -7.91 -8.02 13.58
N VAL A 53 -6.88 -7.69 12.81
CA VAL A 53 -6.09 -6.48 13.03
C VAL A 53 -6.81 -5.28 12.38
N GLY A 54 -7.16 -4.28 13.19
CA GLY A 54 -7.91 -3.10 12.73
C GLY A 54 -9.41 -3.33 12.51
N LEU A 55 -9.90 -4.57 12.58
CA LEU A 55 -11.29 -4.93 12.37
C LEU A 55 -11.85 -5.66 13.61
N PRO A 56 -12.50 -4.96 14.54
CA PRO A 56 -13.09 -5.57 15.72
C PRO A 56 -14.36 -6.36 15.37
N ALA A 57 -14.64 -7.39 16.16
CA ALA A 57 -15.72 -8.37 15.89
C ALA A 57 -17.13 -7.74 15.77
N GLU A 58 -17.39 -6.65 16.48
CA GLU A 58 -18.68 -5.92 16.42
C GLU A 58 -18.96 -5.23 15.08
N ARG A 59 -17.98 -5.20 14.17
CA ARG A 59 -18.14 -4.64 12.83
C ARG A 59 -18.27 -5.68 11.71
N LEU A 60 -18.29 -6.94 12.08
CA LEU A 60 -18.52 -8.03 11.15
C LEU A 60 -20.01 -8.25 10.86
N PRO A 61 -20.43 -8.65 9.66
CA PRO A 61 -19.56 -8.86 8.50
C PRO A 61 -19.06 -7.54 7.90
N MET A 62 -17.83 -7.54 7.34
CA MET A 62 -17.20 -6.35 6.77
C MET A 62 -16.67 -6.64 5.37
N ILE A 63 -17.13 -5.87 4.37
CA ILE A 63 -16.57 -5.90 3.02
C ILE A 63 -15.12 -5.41 3.08
N LEU A 64 -14.20 -6.20 2.52
CA LEU A 64 -12.77 -5.91 2.52
C LEU A 64 -12.38 -4.91 1.42
N GLY A 65 -11.12 -4.48 1.43
CA GLY A 65 -10.50 -3.66 0.39
C GLY A 65 -10.41 -2.18 0.71
N CYS A 66 -9.28 -1.59 0.29
CA CYS A 66 -8.98 -0.16 0.40
C CYS A 66 -8.80 0.51 -0.96
N ASP A 67 -8.59 -0.26 -2.01
CA ASP A 67 -8.21 0.25 -3.34
C ASP A 67 -9.30 -0.03 -4.35
N ALA A 68 -9.81 1.01 -5.03
CA ALA A 68 -10.67 0.87 -6.20
C ALA A 68 -10.55 2.03 -7.16
N ALA A 69 -10.89 1.76 -8.41
CA ALA A 69 -11.23 2.73 -9.42
C ALA A 69 -12.55 2.33 -10.08
N GLY A 70 -13.38 3.30 -10.44
CA GLY A 70 -14.70 3.02 -10.96
C GLY A 70 -15.38 4.26 -11.53
N VAL A 71 -16.71 4.15 -11.70
CA VAL A 71 -17.53 5.20 -12.31
C VAL A 71 -18.64 5.59 -11.35
N THR A 72 -18.81 6.88 -11.11
CA THR A 72 -19.90 7.44 -10.32
C THR A 72 -21.22 7.44 -11.12
N GLU A 73 -22.36 7.65 -10.45
CA GLU A 73 -23.67 7.68 -11.10
C GLU A 73 -23.80 8.79 -12.18
N ASP A 74 -23.05 9.89 -12.03
CA ASP A 74 -22.98 10.97 -13.01
C ASP A 74 -21.95 10.74 -14.14
N GLY A 75 -21.33 9.54 -14.17
CA GLY A 75 -20.42 9.11 -15.25
C GLY A 75 -18.97 9.55 -15.09
N ARG A 76 -18.55 10.10 -13.94
CA ARG A 76 -17.14 10.46 -13.68
C ARG A 76 -16.32 9.19 -13.41
N GLU A 77 -15.17 9.08 -14.08
CA GLU A 77 -14.17 8.05 -13.77
C GLU A 77 -13.30 8.50 -12.59
N VAL A 78 -13.30 7.72 -11.52
CA VAL A 78 -12.67 8.10 -10.26
C VAL A 78 -11.77 7.00 -9.69
N VAL A 79 -10.83 7.44 -8.86
CA VAL A 79 -10.02 6.63 -7.95
C VAL A 79 -10.50 6.90 -6.53
N VAL A 80 -10.67 5.86 -5.73
CA VAL A 80 -11.18 5.98 -4.35
C VAL A 80 -10.01 6.14 -3.37
N TYR A 81 -9.98 7.25 -2.64
CA TYR A 81 -9.06 7.47 -1.53
C TYR A 81 -9.63 6.84 -0.26
N ALA A 82 -8.90 5.88 0.32
CA ALA A 82 -9.44 5.01 1.36
C ALA A 82 -9.47 5.62 2.77
N VAL A 83 -8.73 6.70 3.04
CA VAL A 83 -8.68 7.31 4.39
C VAL A 83 -9.92 8.17 4.61
N ILE A 84 -10.75 7.77 5.56
CA ILE A 84 -11.96 8.49 5.97
C ILE A 84 -11.66 9.23 7.27
N ASN A 85 -11.49 10.54 7.19
CA ASN A 85 -11.29 11.42 8.35
C ASN A 85 -12.59 12.01 8.88
N ASP A 86 -12.56 12.46 10.11
CA ASP A 86 -13.67 13.20 10.69
C ASP A 86 -13.97 14.49 9.90
N PRO A 87 -15.23 14.79 9.56
CA PRO A 87 -15.58 16.02 8.85
C PRO A 87 -15.14 17.32 9.56
N GLY A 88 -14.97 17.30 10.86
CA GLY A 88 -14.51 18.42 11.67
C GLY A 88 -12.99 18.50 11.84
N TYR A 89 -12.22 17.56 11.26
CA TYR A 89 -10.77 17.62 11.31
C TYR A 89 -10.23 18.76 10.46
N ALA A 90 -9.52 19.69 11.10
CA ALA A 90 -8.99 20.90 10.46
C ALA A 90 -7.50 20.82 10.08
N GLY A 91 -6.84 19.67 10.31
CA GLY A 91 -5.43 19.47 9.93
C GLY A 91 -5.28 19.19 8.43
N GLU A 92 -4.11 19.53 7.90
CA GLU A 92 -3.78 19.31 6.48
C GLU A 92 -3.45 17.85 6.14
N ASP A 93 -3.07 17.06 7.15
CA ASP A 93 -2.71 15.63 7.00
C ASP A 93 -3.80 14.76 7.63
N GLU A 94 -4.67 14.20 6.79
CA GLU A 94 -5.79 13.35 7.20
C GLU A 94 -5.31 12.09 7.93
N THR A 95 -4.08 11.66 7.67
CA THR A 95 -3.50 10.47 8.32
C THR A 95 -3.17 10.70 9.80
N LEU A 96 -3.17 11.94 10.25
CA LEU A 96 -2.95 12.33 11.65
C LEU A 96 -4.25 12.56 12.44
N ASP A 97 -5.42 12.51 11.81
CA ASP A 97 -6.69 12.56 12.52
C ASP A 97 -6.82 11.36 13.46
N PRO A 98 -6.95 11.55 14.78
CA PRO A 98 -7.10 10.44 15.74
C PRO A 98 -8.42 9.66 15.55
N ARG A 99 -9.39 10.21 14.82
CA ARG A 99 -10.68 9.57 14.51
C ARG A 99 -10.75 9.02 13.09
N ARG A 100 -9.65 9.09 12.34
CA ARG A 100 -9.59 8.51 11.00
C ARG A 100 -9.88 7.01 11.02
N SER A 101 -10.37 6.53 9.91
CA SER A 101 -10.51 5.11 9.61
C SER A 101 -10.11 4.86 8.15
N LEU A 102 -9.89 3.62 7.81
CA LEU A 102 -9.83 3.21 6.41
C LEU A 102 -11.15 2.57 6.00
N LEU A 103 -11.44 2.57 4.70
CA LEU A 103 -12.40 1.63 4.15
C LEU A 103 -11.99 0.21 4.54
N SER A 104 -12.94 -0.66 4.77
CA SER A 104 -12.79 -2.03 5.32
C SER A 104 -12.43 -2.14 6.81
N GLU A 105 -12.44 -1.02 7.57
CA GLU A 105 -12.27 -1.04 9.03
C GLU A 105 -13.54 -0.59 9.75
N ARG A 106 -13.96 0.64 9.50
CA ARG A 106 -15.19 1.24 10.07
C ARG A 106 -16.34 1.27 9.07
N TYR A 107 -16.01 1.37 7.83
CA TYR A 107 -16.94 1.46 6.71
C TYR A 107 -16.64 0.35 5.71
N PRO A 108 -17.64 -0.11 4.94
CA PRO A 108 -17.45 -1.15 3.94
C PRO A 108 -16.33 -0.82 2.95
N GLY A 109 -15.56 -1.83 2.57
CA GLY A 109 -14.43 -1.72 1.67
C GLY A 109 -14.80 -1.76 0.19
N THR A 110 -13.79 -1.97 -0.63
CA THR A 110 -13.82 -1.83 -2.09
C THR A 110 -13.91 -3.16 -2.85
N LEU A 111 -13.77 -4.33 -2.16
CA LEU A 111 -13.86 -5.63 -2.83
C LEU A 111 -15.33 -6.04 -3.03
N ALA A 112 -16.05 -5.25 -3.83
CA ALA A 112 -17.46 -5.40 -4.15
C ALA A 112 -17.78 -4.72 -5.49
N GLU A 113 -18.94 -5.02 -6.08
CA GLU A 113 -19.44 -4.36 -7.30
C GLU A 113 -19.68 -2.86 -7.10
N LEU A 114 -20.04 -2.45 -5.87
CA LEU A 114 -20.30 -1.06 -5.51
C LEU A 114 -19.54 -0.70 -4.25
N VAL A 115 -18.97 0.50 -4.22
CA VAL A 115 -18.44 1.13 -3.01
C VAL A 115 -19.06 2.52 -2.83
N ARG A 116 -19.23 2.94 -1.59
CA ARG A 116 -19.65 4.30 -1.25
C ARG A 116 -18.57 5.00 -0.45
N ALA A 117 -18.31 6.25 -0.80
CA ALA A 117 -17.32 7.08 -0.13
C ALA A 117 -17.79 8.55 -0.10
N PRO A 118 -17.29 9.37 0.85
CA PRO A 118 -17.51 10.80 0.81
C PRO A 118 -17.05 11.39 -0.53
N ALA A 119 -17.75 12.39 -1.08
CA ALA A 119 -17.37 13.01 -2.36
C ALA A 119 -15.91 13.49 -2.37
N ARG A 120 -15.41 13.99 -1.23
CA ARG A 120 -14.02 14.44 -1.07
C ARG A 120 -12.99 13.31 -1.19
N ASN A 121 -13.39 12.04 -1.06
CA ASN A 121 -12.54 10.87 -1.20
C ASN A 121 -12.45 10.35 -2.63
N LEU A 122 -13.16 10.98 -3.56
CA LEU A 122 -13.12 10.64 -4.98
C LEU A 122 -12.19 11.58 -5.72
N VAL A 123 -11.16 11.02 -6.34
CA VAL A 123 -10.17 11.75 -7.14
C VAL A 123 -10.36 11.35 -8.60
N ASP A 124 -10.33 12.33 -9.51
CA ASP A 124 -10.52 12.04 -10.93
C ASP A 124 -9.42 11.11 -11.46
N LYS A 125 -9.83 10.04 -12.15
CA LYS A 125 -8.89 9.10 -12.78
C LYS A 125 -8.26 9.78 -14.00
N PRO A 126 -6.92 9.85 -14.12
CA PRO A 126 -6.28 10.38 -15.31
C PRO A 126 -6.70 9.61 -16.56
N THR A 127 -6.95 10.35 -17.65
CA THR A 127 -7.13 9.74 -18.99
C THR A 127 -5.86 8.99 -19.38
N GLY A 128 -6.00 7.80 -19.97
CA GLY A 128 -4.84 6.98 -20.37
C GLY A 128 -4.36 5.99 -19.30
N LEU A 129 -4.99 5.95 -18.09
CA LEU A 129 -4.90 4.83 -17.17
C LEU A 129 -6.12 3.91 -17.35
N SER A 130 -5.89 2.60 -17.40
CA SER A 130 -6.97 1.62 -17.21
C SER A 130 -7.49 1.69 -15.76
N PHE A 131 -8.70 1.17 -15.52
CA PHE A 131 -9.21 1.05 -14.14
C PHE A 131 -8.32 0.16 -13.26
N ALA A 132 -7.80 -0.93 -13.84
CA ALA A 132 -6.88 -1.84 -13.14
C ALA A 132 -5.59 -1.13 -12.69
N GLU A 133 -4.98 -0.32 -13.55
CA GLU A 133 -3.81 0.49 -13.19
C GLU A 133 -4.17 1.53 -12.13
N ALA A 134 -5.28 2.24 -12.31
CA ALA A 134 -5.73 3.28 -11.40
C ALA A 134 -6.04 2.72 -9.99
N ALA A 135 -6.67 1.55 -9.91
CA ALA A 135 -6.94 0.88 -8.65
C ALA A 135 -5.69 0.47 -7.87
N CYS A 136 -4.53 0.34 -8.50
CA CYS A 136 -3.29 -0.02 -7.82
C CYS A 136 -2.65 1.15 -7.04
N LEU A 137 -3.11 2.39 -7.22
CA LEU A 137 -2.43 3.60 -6.77
C LEU A 137 -2.75 4.02 -5.32
N PRO A 138 -3.99 3.91 -4.80
CA PRO A 138 -4.40 4.56 -3.55
C PRO A 138 -3.66 4.09 -2.31
N THR A 139 -3.31 2.81 -2.20
CA THR A 139 -2.58 2.31 -1.03
C THR A 139 -1.09 2.15 -1.30
N ALA A 140 -0.70 1.27 -2.21
CA ALA A 140 0.70 0.89 -2.37
C ALA A 140 1.57 2.01 -2.95
N TRP A 141 1.10 2.68 -3.99
CA TRP A 141 1.83 3.77 -4.64
C TRP A 141 1.85 5.04 -3.79
N LEU A 142 0.71 5.38 -3.18
CA LEU A 142 0.61 6.49 -2.24
C LEU A 142 1.55 6.30 -1.04
N THR A 143 1.57 5.09 -0.45
CA THR A 143 2.49 4.75 0.64
C THR A 143 3.95 4.88 0.20
N ALA A 144 4.30 4.41 -0.99
CA ALA A 144 5.64 4.53 -1.53
C ALA A 144 6.04 5.99 -1.77
N TYR A 145 5.15 6.80 -2.36
CA TYR A 145 5.36 8.23 -2.58
C TYR A 145 5.62 8.96 -1.26
N ARG A 146 4.74 8.79 -0.27
CA ARG A 146 4.90 9.39 1.06
C ARG A 146 6.19 8.92 1.74
N ALA A 147 6.51 7.63 1.65
CA ALA A 147 7.73 7.09 2.24
C ALA A 147 9.00 7.68 1.62
N LEU A 148 9.00 7.98 0.33
CA LEU A 148 10.15 8.58 -0.36
C LEU A 148 10.27 10.09 -0.08
N PHE A 149 9.18 10.84 -0.20
CA PHE A 149 9.26 12.31 -0.26
C PHE A 149 8.85 12.99 1.04
N THR A 150 7.73 12.63 1.63
CA THR A 150 7.25 13.27 2.87
C THR A 150 8.03 12.75 4.08
N SER A 151 8.03 11.44 4.30
CA SER A 151 8.71 10.82 5.44
C SER A 151 10.22 10.70 5.22
N GLY A 152 10.64 10.23 4.05
CA GLY A 152 12.03 10.06 3.66
C GLY A 152 12.74 11.37 3.36
N ALA A 153 12.00 12.42 2.98
CA ALA A 153 12.48 13.73 2.56
C ALA A 153 13.60 13.65 1.49
N LEU A 154 13.50 12.66 0.60
CA LEU A 154 14.48 12.42 -0.46
C LEU A 154 14.33 13.44 -1.59
N ARG A 155 15.45 13.72 -2.24
CA ARG A 155 15.56 14.64 -3.37
C ARG A 155 16.24 13.94 -4.54
N PRO A 156 16.06 14.40 -5.78
CA PRO A 156 16.81 13.89 -6.92
C PRO A 156 18.32 13.85 -6.63
N GLY A 157 18.94 12.70 -6.91
CA GLY A 157 20.36 12.42 -6.59
C GLY A 157 20.57 11.64 -5.28
N ASP A 158 19.63 11.66 -4.34
CA ASP A 158 19.73 10.88 -3.10
C ASP A 158 19.61 9.37 -3.39
N SER A 159 20.15 8.57 -2.46
CA SER A 159 20.13 7.10 -2.51
C SER A 159 19.11 6.51 -1.55
N VAL A 160 18.36 5.53 -2.00
CA VAL A 160 17.39 4.80 -1.18
C VAL A 160 17.56 3.29 -1.32
N LEU A 161 17.53 2.60 -0.19
CA LEU A 161 17.39 1.15 -0.14
C LEU A 161 15.93 0.77 0.11
N VAL A 162 15.35 -0.04 -0.76
CA VAL A 162 14.02 -0.62 -0.59
C VAL A 162 14.18 -2.06 -0.12
N GLN A 163 13.68 -2.37 1.07
CA GLN A 163 13.70 -3.73 1.62
C GLN A 163 12.56 -4.57 1.05
N GLY A 164 12.88 -5.78 0.56
CA GLY A 164 11.89 -6.75 0.13
C GLY A 164 11.30 -6.48 -1.25
N ALA A 165 12.09 -6.66 -2.31
CA ALA A 165 11.60 -6.52 -3.69
C ALA A 165 10.45 -7.50 -4.00
N GLY A 166 9.44 -7.01 -4.74
CA GLY A 166 8.35 -7.79 -5.33
C GLY A 166 6.94 -7.42 -4.86
N GLY A 167 6.76 -6.79 -3.69
CA GLY A 167 5.45 -6.31 -3.25
C GLY A 167 5.02 -4.99 -3.92
N GLY A 168 3.76 -4.62 -3.79
CA GLY A 168 3.21 -3.41 -4.40
C GLY A 168 3.93 -2.12 -3.99
N VAL A 169 4.25 -1.95 -2.69
CA VAL A 169 4.99 -0.77 -2.20
C VAL A 169 6.41 -0.74 -2.73
N SER A 170 7.11 -1.88 -2.75
CA SER A 170 8.49 -1.93 -3.22
C SER A 170 8.61 -1.68 -4.72
N THR A 171 7.73 -2.26 -5.55
CA THR A 171 7.70 -1.99 -7.00
C THR A 171 7.37 -0.54 -7.29
N ALA A 172 6.40 0.05 -6.57
CA ALA A 172 6.08 1.47 -6.65
C ALA A 172 7.27 2.36 -6.26
N ALA A 173 7.95 2.07 -5.14
CA ALA A 173 9.10 2.85 -4.68
C ALA A 173 10.27 2.81 -5.68
N ILE A 174 10.50 1.66 -6.34
CA ILE A 174 11.51 1.54 -7.40
C ILE A 174 11.16 2.45 -8.58
N MET A 175 9.93 2.34 -9.09
CA MET A 175 9.50 3.05 -10.29
C MET A 175 9.39 4.55 -10.04
N ILE A 176 8.79 4.96 -8.93
CA ILE A 176 8.70 6.37 -8.51
C ILE A 176 10.10 6.95 -8.29
N GLY A 177 10.94 6.26 -7.50
CA GLY A 177 12.29 6.72 -7.21
C GLY A 177 13.13 6.87 -8.48
N ARG A 178 13.05 5.91 -9.40
CA ARG A 178 13.73 6.00 -10.70
C ARG A 178 13.25 7.18 -11.53
N ALA A 179 11.94 7.35 -11.65
CA ALA A 179 11.33 8.43 -12.44
C ALA A 179 11.65 9.83 -11.90
N THR A 180 11.93 9.94 -10.60
CA THR A 180 12.23 11.21 -9.91
C THR A 180 13.74 11.45 -9.68
N GLY A 181 14.60 10.60 -10.24
CA GLY A 181 16.06 10.80 -10.18
C GLY A 181 16.71 10.32 -8.88
N LEU A 182 16.07 9.46 -8.09
CA LEU A 182 16.71 8.80 -6.95
C LEU A 182 17.60 7.64 -7.43
N ARG A 183 18.65 7.35 -6.68
CA ARG A 183 19.44 6.13 -6.84
C ARG A 183 18.84 5.02 -5.99
N VAL A 184 18.07 4.12 -6.61
CA VAL A 184 17.30 3.08 -5.93
C VAL A 184 18.08 1.77 -5.88
N TRP A 185 18.24 1.21 -4.69
CA TRP A 185 18.75 -0.13 -4.44
C TRP A 185 17.66 -0.99 -3.78
N VAL A 186 17.74 -2.30 -3.98
CA VAL A 186 16.75 -3.24 -3.43
C VAL A 186 17.41 -4.45 -2.81
N THR A 187 16.71 -5.08 -1.87
CA THR A 187 17.08 -6.42 -1.38
C THR A 187 15.97 -7.42 -1.63
N SER A 188 16.31 -8.69 -1.79
CA SER A 188 15.34 -9.78 -1.76
C SER A 188 15.98 -11.10 -1.33
N ARG A 189 15.15 -12.02 -0.81
CA ARG A 189 15.54 -13.42 -0.57
C ARG A 189 15.56 -14.24 -1.86
N SER A 190 14.86 -13.78 -2.91
CA SER A 190 14.78 -14.42 -4.22
C SER A 190 15.67 -13.68 -5.22
N PRO A 191 16.69 -14.34 -5.82
CA PRO A 191 17.49 -13.78 -6.90
C PRO A 191 16.65 -13.33 -8.10
N GLU A 192 15.63 -14.12 -8.48
CA GLU A 192 14.71 -13.78 -9.56
C GLU A 192 13.99 -12.45 -9.31
N ARG A 193 13.52 -12.21 -8.07
CA ARG A 193 12.88 -10.92 -7.71
C ARG A 193 13.87 -9.77 -7.74
N VAL A 194 15.14 -10.01 -7.42
CA VAL A 194 16.20 -9.02 -7.56
C VAL A 194 16.37 -8.64 -9.03
N GLU A 195 16.46 -9.62 -9.92
CA GLU A 195 16.59 -9.38 -11.37
C GLU A 195 15.39 -8.62 -11.93
N ARG A 196 14.18 -9.02 -11.57
CA ARG A 196 12.94 -8.31 -11.96
C ARG A 196 12.93 -6.86 -11.44
N ALA A 197 13.36 -6.63 -10.21
CA ALA A 197 13.43 -5.29 -9.63
C ALA A 197 14.47 -4.40 -10.34
N VAL A 198 15.61 -4.95 -10.75
CA VAL A 198 16.61 -4.24 -11.57
C VAL A 198 16.03 -3.92 -12.95
N ALA A 199 15.33 -4.86 -13.58
CA ALA A 199 14.64 -4.62 -14.85
C ALA A 199 13.56 -3.52 -14.75
N LEU A 200 12.92 -3.34 -13.59
CA LEU A 200 11.99 -2.24 -13.32
C LEU A 200 12.67 -0.87 -13.14
N GLY A 201 13.99 -0.85 -12.98
CA GLY A 201 14.73 0.41 -12.84
C GLY A 201 15.49 0.58 -11.53
N ALA A 202 15.53 -0.43 -10.65
CA ALA A 202 16.47 -0.39 -9.53
C ALA A 202 17.91 -0.37 -10.08
N HIS A 203 18.75 0.50 -9.54
CA HIS A 203 20.14 0.64 -9.99
C HIS A 203 21.01 -0.56 -9.60
N ARG A 204 20.65 -1.22 -8.49
CA ARG A 204 21.34 -2.41 -8.00
C ARG A 204 20.45 -3.22 -7.07
N GLY A 205 20.61 -4.53 -7.14
CA GLY A 205 19.97 -5.47 -6.24
C GLY A 205 20.97 -6.28 -5.43
N PHE A 206 20.57 -6.71 -4.23
CA PHE A 206 21.39 -7.43 -3.27
C PHE A 206 20.58 -8.58 -2.65
N ALA A 207 21.26 -9.59 -2.15
CA ALA A 207 20.62 -10.60 -1.31
C ALA A 207 20.13 -9.98 0.01
N ALA A 208 19.13 -10.58 0.63
CA ALA A 208 18.63 -10.12 1.92
C ALA A 208 19.75 -10.17 2.98
N GLY A 209 19.99 -9.05 3.65
CA GLY A 209 21.05 -8.90 4.65
C GLY A 209 22.47 -8.72 4.10
N GLU A 210 22.65 -8.71 2.80
CA GLU A 210 23.95 -8.48 2.17
C GLU A 210 24.50 -7.08 2.46
N ARG A 211 25.79 -6.97 2.80
CA ARG A 211 26.43 -5.68 3.06
C ARG A 211 26.48 -4.83 1.80
N LEU A 212 25.93 -3.63 1.89
CA LEU A 212 25.98 -2.67 0.80
C LEU A 212 27.41 -2.12 0.62
N PRO A 213 27.81 -1.75 -0.62
CA PRO A 213 29.14 -1.18 -0.89
C PRO A 213 29.32 0.21 -0.27
N GLU A 214 28.24 0.96 -0.10
CA GLU A 214 28.20 2.26 0.55
C GLU A 214 26.91 2.43 1.35
N LYS A 215 26.83 3.50 2.17
CA LYS A 215 25.65 3.83 2.96
C LYS A 215 24.66 4.63 2.11
N VAL A 216 23.37 4.50 2.43
CA VAL A 216 22.27 5.19 1.74
C VAL A 216 21.70 6.33 2.58
N ASP A 217 21.03 7.28 1.92
CA ASP A 217 20.36 8.43 2.55
C ASP A 217 19.11 7.98 3.31
N ALA A 218 18.34 7.09 2.72
CA ALA A 218 17.15 6.52 3.37
C ALA A 218 16.99 5.03 3.09
N VAL A 219 16.21 4.38 3.96
CA VAL A 219 15.70 3.02 3.79
C VAL A 219 14.18 3.06 3.88
N VAL A 220 13.49 2.45 2.91
CA VAL A 220 12.06 2.18 2.97
C VAL A 220 11.89 0.70 3.31
N ASP A 221 11.24 0.41 4.43
CA ASP A 221 11.11 -0.94 4.98
C ASP A 221 9.64 -1.30 5.24
N SER A 222 9.12 -2.28 4.50
CA SER A 222 7.81 -2.89 4.69
C SER A 222 7.90 -4.29 5.32
N VAL A 223 9.12 -4.77 5.57
CA VAL A 223 9.41 -6.14 6.04
C VAL A 223 9.40 -6.22 7.57
N GLY A 224 10.07 -5.30 8.24
CA GLY A 224 10.05 -5.20 9.71
C GLY A 224 11.18 -6.00 10.39
N ALA A 225 10.84 -6.86 11.35
CA ALA A 225 11.80 -7.49 12.25
C ALA A 225 12.99 -8.16 11.55
N ALA A 226 12.74 -8.87 10.43
CA ALA A 226 13.80 -9.58 9.71
C ALA A 226 14.83 -8.67 9.03
N THR A 227 14.48 -7.43 8.71
CA THR A 227 15.34 -6.48 7.99
C THR A 227 15.84 -5.34 8.86
N TRP A 228 15.29 -5.16 10.07
CA TRP A 228 15.56 -4.03 10.95
C TRP A 228 17.06 -3.72 11.11
N SER A 229 17.85 -4.69 11.59
CA SER A 229 19.28 -4.48 11.81
C SER A 229 20.03 -4.14 10.52
N HIS A 230 19.64 -4.76 9.39
CA HIS A 230 20.22 -4.45 8.08
C HIS A 230 19.86 -3.01 7.66
N SER A 231 18.61 -2.61 7.84
CA SER A 231 18.11 -1.27 7.53
C SER A 231 18.87 -0.19 8.31
N ILE A 232 18.99 -0.33 9.64
CA ILE A 232 19.77 0.59 10.51
C ILE A 232 21.25 0.62 10.09
N ASN A 233 21.84 -0.56 9.79
CA ASN A 233 23.26 -0.62 9.39
C ASN A 233 23.51 -0.03 8.01
N SER A 234 22.55 -0.01 7.12
CA SER A 234 22.68 0.50 5.76
C SER A 234 22.71 2.04 5.68
N LEU A 235 22.21 2.73 6.70
CA LEU A 235 22.11 4.20 6.73
C LEU A 235 23.44 4.89 6.99
N ARG A 236 23.65 6.01 6.29
CA ARG A 236 24.70 6.98 6.62
C ARG A 236 24.35 7.75 7.91
N PRO A 237 25.29 8.45 8.55
CA PRO A 237 24.94 9.40 9.61
C PRO A 237 23.90 10.42 9.14
N GLY A 238 22.89 10.68 9.97
CA GLY A 238 21.74 11.55 9.65
C GLY A 238 20.72 10.92 8.69
N GLY A 239 20.90 9.64 8.31
CA GLY A 239 19.99 8.93 7.40
C GLY A 239 18.64 8.58 8.03
N ARG A 240 17.67 8.22 7.20
CA ARG A 240 16.26 7.98 7.60
C ARG A 240 15.84 6.53 7.33
N LEU A 241 15.31 5.87 8.35
CA LEU A 241 14.55 4.62 8.20
C LEU A 241 13.06 4.96 8.20
N VAL A 242 12.40 4.72 7.10
CA VAL A 242 10.95 4.85 6.98
C VAL A 242 10.33 3.46 7.01
N THR A 243 9.61 3.12 8.09
CA THR A 243 8.89 1.85 8.21
C THR A 243 7.43 2.05 7.78
N VAL A 244 6.98 1.20 6.85
CA VAL A 244 5.64 1.25 6.27
C VAL A 244 4.87 -0.07 6.45
N GLY A 245 5.47 -1.03 7.16
CA GLY A 245 4.86 -2.32 7.42
C GLY A 245 5.78 -3.27 8.16
N THR A 246 5.24 -4.40 8.59
CA THR A 246 5.92 -5.41 9.41
C THR A 246 5.56 -6.83 8.96
N THR A 247 5.68 -7.12 7.66
CA THR A 247 5.25 -8.42 7.10
C THR A 247 6.00 -9.62 7.66
N SER A 248 7.20 -9.43 8.24
CA SER A 248 7.97 -10.47 8.93
C SER A 248 7.79 -10.45 10.46
N GLY A 249 6.88 -9.64 10.98
CA GLY A 249 6.66 -9.42 12.40
C GLY A 249 7.25 -8.09 12.90
N ALA A 250 6.80 -7.70 14.12
CA ALA A 250 7.17 -6.44 14.78
C ALA A 250 8.16 -6.61 15.95
N ASP A 251 8.40 -7.84 16.41
CA ASP A 251 9.22 -8.12 17.58
C ASP A 251 10.71 -8.06 17.24
N LEU A 252 11.34 -6.97 17.62
CA LEU A 252 12.75 -6.73 17.36
C LEU A 252 13.64 -7.46 18.36
N ARG A 253 14.65 -8.19 17.88
CA ARG A 253 15.70 -8.79 18.74
C ARG A 253 16.57 -7.72 19.40
N SER A 254 16.79 -6.59 18.72
CA SER A 254 17.54 -5.43 19.19
C SER A 254 16.99 -4.17 18.53
N ALA A 255 16.72 -3.14 19.30
CA ALA A 255 16.32 -1.83 18.79
C ALA A 255 17.46 -1.02 18.16
N GLU A 256 18.72 -1.49 18.31
CA GLU A 256 19.93 -0.83 17.77
C GLU A 256 20.12 0.63 18.26
N LEU A 257 19.65 0.94 19.48
CA LEU A 257 19.62 2.31 20.04
C LEU A 257 20.99 3.00 19.99
N THR A 258 22.07 2.28 20.30
CA THR A 258 23.43 2.82 20.23
C THR A 258 23.74 3.35 18.84
N LYS A 259 23.40 2.63 17.79
CA LYS A 259 23.64 3.06 16.41
C LYS A 259 22.75 4.23 16.01
N ILE A 260 21.50 4.25 16.50
CA ILE A 260 20.54 5.32 16.22
C ILE A 260 21.06 6.65 16.76
N PHE A 261 21.50 6.71 18.03
CA PHE A 261 21.96 7.99 18.56
C PHE A 261 23.36 8.38 18.09
N PHE A 262 24.32 7.43 17.94
CA PHE A 262 25.65 7.76 17.46
C PHE A 262 25.71 8.27 16.02
N LYS A 263 24.78 7.82 15.18
CA LYS A 263 24.68 8.25 13.79
C LYS A 263 23.61 9.31 13.55
N PRO A 264 23.04 9.97 14.55
CA PRO A 264 21.78 10.73 14.58
C PRO A 264 20.75 10.28 13.56
N LEU A 265 20.39 8.97 13.56
CA LEU A 265 19.42 8.42 12.62
C LEU A 265 17.99 8.85 12.99
N GLN A 266 17.15 8.99 11.99
CA GLN A 266 15.72 9.19 12.14
C GLN A 266 14.99 7.89 11.84
N VAL A 267 14.13 7.43 12.75
CA VAL A 267 13.24 6.28 12.56
C VAL A 267 11.82 6.80 12.51
N ILE A 268 11.16 6.62 11.39
CA ILE A 268 9.90 7.27 11.05
C ILE A 268 8.88 6.21 10.66
N GLY A 269 7.73 6.19 11.35
CA GLY A 269 6.55 5.46 10.91
C GLY A 269 5.84 6.22 9.79
N SER A 270 5.36 5.52 8.78
CA SER A 270 4.59 6.10 7.68
C SER A 270 3.43 5.18 7.32
N THR A 271 2.23 5.75 7.20
CA THR A 271 1.01 5.00 6.86
C THR A 271 0.24 5.74 5.80
N MET A 272 -0.16 5.03 4.75
CA MET A 272 -0.92 5.60 3.64
C MET A 272 -0.27 6.90 3.11
N GLY A 273 -1.07 7.93 2.88
CA GLY A 273 -0.71 9.28 2.55
C GLY A 273 -1.95 10.15 2.53
N THR A 274 -1.80 11.44 2.29
CA THR A 274 -2.92 12.38 2.17
C THR A 274 -3.60 12.27 0.81
N ARG A 275 -4.81 12.81 0.70
CA ARG A 275 -5.50 12.94 -0.58
C ARG A 275 -4.69 13.75 -1.60
N SER A 276 -4.06 14.83 -1.16
CA SER A 276 -3.19 15.64 -2.03
C SER A 276 -1.94 14.89 -2.52
N GLU A 277 -1.38 14.00 -1.69
CA GLU A 277 -0.29 13.12 -2.12
C GLU A 277 -0.79 12.08 -3.16
N LEU A 278 -2.03 11.57 -3.02
CA LEU A 278 -2.62 10.71 -4.06
C LEU A 278 -2.78 11.45 -5.38
N GLU A 279 -3.25 12.69 -5.36
CA GLU A 279 -3.32 13.53 -6.58
C GLU A 279 -1.93 13.72 -7.19
N ALA A 280 -0.90 13.94 -6.38
CA ALA A 280 0.48 14.04 -6.86
C ALA A 280 0.99 12.73 -7.47
N VAL A 281 0.63 11.56 -6.92
CA VAL A 281 0.92 10.25 -7.51
C VAL A 281 0.25 10.09 -8.86
N LEU A 282 -1.04 10.44 -8.98
CA LEU A 282 -1.79 10.37 -10.24
C LEU A 282 -1.17 11.26 -11.31
N HIS A 283 -0.80 12.50 -10.95
CA HIS A 283 -0.09 13.41 -11.84
C HIS A 283 1.30 12.88 -12.24
N LEU A 284 2.05 12.32 -11.30
CA LEU A 284 3.35 11.73 -11.59
C LEU A 284 3.24 10.60 -12.61
N VAL A 285 2.31 9.68 -12.40
CA VAL A 285 2.06 8.54 -13.30
C VAL A 285 1.62 9.02 -14.69
N ALA A 286 0.72 10.01 -14.75
CA ALA A 286 0.26 10.59 -16.00
C ALA A 286 1.39 11.26 -16.79
N ASN A 287 2.24 12.04 -16.10
CA ASN A 287 3.28 12.85 -16.73
C ASN A 287 4.53 12.03 -17.13
N THR A 288 4.87 10.99 -16.36
CA THR A 288 6.09 10.19 -16.60
C THR A 288 5.84 8.95 -17.45
N GLY A 289 4.59 8.52 -17.55
CA GLY A 289 4.23 7.29 -18.26
C GLY A 289 4.56 6.00 -17.51
N ILE A 290 5.07 6.07 -16.26
CA ILE A 290 5.26 4.86 -15.44
C ILE A 290 3.91 4.21 -15.13
N ARG A 291 3.87 2.89 -14.98
CA ARG A 291 2.63 2.13 -14.77
C ARG A 291 2.80 1.12 -13.64
N PRO A 292 1.78 0.89 -12.79
CA PRO A 292 1.82 -0.18 -11.80
C PRO A 292 2.08 -1.53 -12.45
N ILE A 293 2.88 -2.34 -11.77
CA ILE A 293 3.03 -3.74 -12.17
C ILE A 293 1.85 -4.52 -11.62
N ILE A 294 1.03 -5.03 -12.52
CA ILE A 294 -0.09 -5.92 -12.21
C ILE A 294 0.37 -7.35 -12.47
N ASP A 295 0.44 -8.15 -11.41
CA ASP A 295 0.83 -9.56 -11.50
C ASP A 295 -0.25 -10.37 -12.23
N ARG A 296 -1.51 -10.19 -11.82
CA ARG A 296 -2.68 -10.79 -12.45
C ARG A 296 -3.95 -10.01 -12.14
N VAL A 297 -4.94 -10.18 -12.99
CA VAL A 297 -6.32 -9.72 -12.80
C VAL A 297 -7.18 -10.96 -12.66
N LEU A 298 -8.00 -11.02 -11.62
CA LEU A 298 -8.92 -12.12 -11.33
C LEU A 298 -10.35 -11.60 -11.27
N PRO A 299 -11.37 -12.39 -11.61
CA PRO A 299 -12.75 -12.05 -11.28
C PRO A 299 -12.92 -11.83 -9.77
N LEU A 300 -13.81 -10.95 -9.36
CA LEU A 300 -14.12 -10.74 -7.93
C LEU A 300 -14.54 -12.04 -7.23
N ALA A 301 -15.21 -12.93 -7.94
CA ALA A 301 -15.59 -14.25 -7.44
C ALA A 301 -14.39 -15.10 -6.98
N ASP A 302 -13.21 -14.85 -7.55
CA ASP A 302 -11.95 -15.57 -7.24
C ASP A 302 -11.08 -14.80 -6.23
N ALA A 303 -11.67 -13.88 -5.45
CA ALA A 303 -10.95 -13.08 -4.45
C ALA A 303 -10.19 -13.94 -3.42
N ALA A 304 -10.70 -15.13 -3.09
CA ALA A 304 -10.04 -16.07 -2.20
C ALA A 304 -8.67 -16.51 -2.74
N ASP A 305 -8.57 -16.81 -4.05
CA ASP A 305 -7.32 -17.21 -4.68
C ASP A 305 -6.32 -16.05 -4.70
N GLY A 306 -6.80 -14.83 -4.97
CA GLY A 306 -5.98 -13.62 -4.89
C GLY A 306 -5.41 -13.37 -3.49
N LEU A 307 -6.23 -13.49 -2.45
CA LEU A 307 -5.80 -13.33 -1.06
C LEU A 307 -4.86 -14.46 -0.61
N ALA A 308 -5.07 -15.70 -1.10
CA ALA A 308 -4.16 -16.82 -0.86
C ALA A 308 -2.76 -16.56 -1.47
N ALA A 309 -2.71 -16.10 -2.71
CA ALA A 309 -1.45 -15.74 -3.38
C ALA A 309 -0.75 -14.59 -2.64
N MET A 310 -1.50 -13.61 -2.14
CA MET A 310 -0.95 -12.52 -1.34
C MET A 310 -0.40 -13.01 0.01
N ALA A 311 -1.13 -13.87 0.72
CA ALA A 311 -0.72 -14.40 2.01
C ALA A 311 0.53 -15.28 1.90
N SER A 312 0.68 -16.05 0.82
CA SER A 312 1.87 -16.88 0.53
C SER A 312 3.04 -16.03 -0.01
N GLY A 313 2.78 -14.82 -0.49
CA GLY A 313 3.76 -13.97 -1.16
C GLY A 313 4.08 -14.41 -2.59
N ASP A 314 3.24 -15.22 -3.22
CA ASP A 314 3.38 -15.67 -4.62
C ASP A 314 2.84 -14.62 -5.59
N LEU A 315 3.52 -13.46 -5.61
CA LEU A 315 3.19 -12.36 -6.52
C LEU A 315 4.39 -11.42 -6.73
N PHE A 316 4.35 -10.66 -7.82
CA PHE A 316 5.29 -9.57 -8.07
C PHE A 316 4.54 -8.35 -8.61
N GLY A 317 4.27 -7.36 -7.75
CA GLY A 317 3.45 -6.20 -8.06
C GLY A 317 2.13 -6.20 -7.29
N LYS A 318 1.04 -5.95 -7.98
CA LYS A 318 -0.33 -5.88 -7.44
C LYS A 318 -1.21 -6.98 -8.04
N LEU A 319 -2.16 -7.44 -7.23
CA LEU A 319 -3.29 -8.25 -7.68
C LEU A 319 -4.51 -7.36 -7.80
N VAL A 320 -5.25 -7.51 -8.88
CA VAL A 320 -6.46 -6.74 -9.17
C VAL A 320 -7.64 -7.69 -9.30
N LEU A 321 -8.77 -7.28 -8.76
CA LEU A 321 -10.06 -7.95 -8.93
C LEU A 321 -10.94 -7.12 -9.88
N ASP A 322 -11.60 -7.82 -10.80
CA ASP A 322 -12.58 -7.29 -11.75
C ASP A 322 -13.97 -7.72 -11.27
N PRO A 323 -14.81 -6.80 -10.77
CA PRO A 323 -16.16 -7.12 -10.28
C PRO A 323 -17.13 -7.54 -11.36
#